data_45b7884d416616374902308b1484aa56
#
_entry.id   45b7884d416616374902308b1484aa56
#
_cell.length_a   1.000
_cell.length_b   1.000
_cell.length_c   1.000
_cell.angle_alpha   90.00
_cell.angle_beta   90.00
_cell.angle_gamma   90.00
#
_symmetry.space_group_name_H-M   'P 1'
#
loop_
_entity.id
_entity.type
_entity.pdbx_description
1 polymer ?
#
loop_
_entity_poly.entity_id
_entity_poly.type
_entity_poly.pdbx_seq_one_letter_code
_entity_poly.pdbx_strand_id
1 'polypeptide(L)'
;MRKLMLGMIVSLILLCLTACNPALDSDTEQPDETAQIERHSNEGHGIPWFEGSVAEAFNLAAAANKPIFMYWGAVWCPPCQEIKHTVFKSPEFIAQSKLFIPIYLDGDTERAQSVGEEFGVKGYPTMIIFSPQGEEVTRIPGGIDISRYNSILLSSLDTLRPTRMLVQLALNSPDQLLASDFRQLAYYSWGQDFEALPVGTDPILFSQLAERVSNQDPEASARLYLQYLVMLAAGQDEAKTRQKADAAPLTRILAAPELIIGTWDYLAYYAIEIASVLDLDALALARLQNQWQQAMLDLRHNKRLSTAEQLAGWFPYLGFYFDGDATPATLPTAQITAIRLDA
;
A
#
# COMPACT_ATOMS: atom_id res chain seq x y z
N MET A 1 16.08 25.10 18.20
CA MET A 1 16.13 26.30 17.33
C MET A 1 15.65 26.00 15.90
N ARG A 2 14.59 25.20 15.75
CA ARG A 2 14.09 24.72 14.42
C ARG A 2 12.66 25.19 14.07
N LYS A 3 12.09 26.15 14.82
CA LYS A 3 10.71 26.65 14.63
C LYS A 3 10.60 28.10 14.10
N LEU A 4 11.69 28.73 13.63
CA LEU A 4 11.68 30.16 13.23
C LEU A 4 11.93 30.40 11.74
N MET A 5 12.05 29.41 10.86
CA MET A 5 12.34 29.66 9.43
C MET A 5 11.18 29.40 8.46
N LEU A 6 10.01 29.02 8.95
CA LEU A 6 8.85 28.75 8.07
C LEU A 6 7.92 29.96 7.87
N GLY A 7 8.25 31.12 8.45
CA GLY A 7 7.40 32.31 8.44
C GLY A 7 7.72 33.38 7.39
N MET A 8 8.76 33.24 6.58
CA MET A 8 9.23 34.34 5.71
C MET A 8 9.10 34.14 4.20
N ILE A 9 8.51 33.05 3.73
CA ILE A 9 8.37 32.80 2.27
C ILE A 9 6.94 33.07 1.75
N VAL A 10 5.97 33.34 2.61
CA VAL A 10 4.57 33.56 2.19
C VAL A 10 4.26 35.05 1.89
N SER A 11 5.18 35.99 2.11
CA SER A 11 4.87 37.43 2.05
C SER A 11 5.35 38.16 0.77
N LEU A 12 5.82 37.48 -0.27
CA LEU A 12 6.40 38.17 -1.46
C LEU A 12 5.71 37.86 -2.79
N ILE A 13 4.49 37.30 -2.81
CA ILE A 13 3.73 37.03 -4.07
C ILE A 13 2.37 37.75 -4.08
N LEU A 14 2.23 38.88 -3.42
CA LEU A 14 0.94 39.59 -3.40
C LEU A 14 1.06 41.02 -3.91
N LEU A 15 1.83 41.30 -4.96
CA LEU A 15 1.86 42.64 -5.55
C LEU A 15 2.16 42.63 -7.05
N CYS A 16 1.27 42.12 -7.87
CA CYS A 16 1.18 42.44 -9.32
C CYS A 16 -0.07 41.79 -9.92
N LEU A 17 -1.24 42.39 -9.79
CA LEU A 17 -2.39 42.18 -10.70
C LEU A 17 -3.45 43.29 -10.44
N THR A 18 -3.16 44.49 -10.94
CA THR A 18 -4.24 45.44 -11.24
C THR A 18 -4.00 45.92 -12.66
N ALA A 19 -4.74 45.42 -13.61
CA ALA A 19 -5.29 46.15 -14.75
C ALA A 19 -5.87 45.21 -15.80
N CYS A 20 -7.05 45.60 -16.28
CA CYS A 20 -7.78 45.19 -17.47
C CYS A 20 -8.92 44.17 -17.24
N ASN A 21 -10.06 44.77 -16.95
CA ASN A 21 -11.37 44.15 -17.22
C ASN A 21 -11.84 44.64 -18.61
N PRO A 22 -12.36 43.78 -19.49
CA PRO A 22 -13.57 44.05 -20.17
C PRO A 22 -14.64 42.97 -19.84
N ALA A 23 -15.81 43.48 -19.54
CA ALA A 23 -17.04 42.73 -19.35
C ALA A 23 -17.32 41.82 -20.56
N LEU A 24 -17.56 40.53 -20.29
CA LEU A 24 -18.22 39.60 -21.20
C LEU A 24 -19.09 38.66 -20.38
N ASP A 25 -20.27 38.48 -20.91
CA ASP A 25 -21.45 37.84 -20.38
C ASP A 25 -21.27 36.56 -19.57
N SER A 26 -22.04 36.51 -18.51
CA SER A 26 -22.32 35.38 -17.67
C SER A 26 -23.13 34.31 -18.41
N ASP A 27 -22.43 33.26 -18.84
CA ASP A 27 -22.97 31.91 -18.92
C ASP A 27 -21.86 30.96 -18.46
N THR A 28 -21.63 30.95 -17.16
CA THR A 28 -20.85 29.88 -16.52
C THR A 28 -21.80 28.70 -16.33
N GLU A 29 -21.92 27.87 -17.34
CA GLU A 29 -22.34 26.49 -17.13
C GLU A 29 -21.36 25.87 -16.16
N GLN A 30 -21.81 25.64 -14.92
CA GLN A 30 -21.15 24.71 -14.02
C GLN A 30 -21.03 23.38 -14.75
N PRO A 31 -19.86 22.73 -14.79
CA PRO A 31 -19.76 21.40 -15.39
C PRO A 31 -20.74 20.49 -14.66
N ASP A 32 -21.68 19.93 -15.40
CA ASP A 32 -22.68 19.01 -14.91
C ASP A 32 -21.98 17.83 -14.21
N GLU A 33 -22.19 17.71 -12.92
CA GLU A 33 -21.60 16.65 -12.07
C GLU A 33 -22.01 15.25 -12.56
N THR A 34 -23.15 15.14 -13.23
CA THR A 34 -23.64 13.94 -13.93
C THR A 34 -22.76 13.61 -15.15
N ALA A 35 -22.26 14.59 -15.87
CA ALA A 35 -21.41 14.36 -17.06
C ALA A 35 -19.99 13.90 -16.70
N GLN A 36 -19.53 14.10 -15.46
CA GLN A 36 -18.27 13.55 -14.97
C GLN A 36 -18.42 12.08 -14.55
N ILE A 37 -19.58 11.70 -14.01
CA ILE A 37 -19.90 10.31 -13.66
C ILE A 37 -19.93 9.43 -14.92
N GLU A 38 -20.50 9.92 -16.02
CA GLU A 38 -20.56 9.19 -17.29
C GLU A 38 -19.19 8.98 -17.97
N ARG A 39 -18.22 9.87 -17.73
CA ARG A 39 -16.87 9.73 -18.33
C ARG A 39 -16.02 8.65 -17.68
N HIS A 40 -16.23 8.35 -16.40
CA HIS A 40 -15.47 7.34 -15.68
C HIS A 40 -16.08 5.93 -15.76
N SER A 41 -17.41 5.82 -15.97
CA SER A 41 -18.10 4.54 -16.17
C SER A 41 -17.70 3.83 -17.48
N ASN A 42 -17.20 4.58 -18.48
CA ASN A 42 -16.81 4.04 -19.79
C ASN A 42 -15.36 3.57 -19.90
N GLU A 43 -14.48 3.84 -18.92
CA GLU A 43 -13.07 3.41 -18.96
C GLU A 43 -12.84 1.98 -18.46
N GLY A 44 -13.80 1.37 -17.79
CA GLY A 44 -13.72 -0.02 -17.31
C GLY A 44 -14.44 -0.99 -18.27
N HIS A 45 -13.86 -1.26 -19.42
CA HIS A 45 -14.41 -2.21 -20.40
C HIS A 45 -14.78 -3.55 -19.73
N GLY A 46 -16.05 -3.74 -19.39
CA GLY A 46 -16.60 -5.01 -18.87
C GLY A 46 -16.82 -5.12 -17.38
N ILE A 47 -16.32 -4.19 -16.54
CA ILE A 47 -16.61 -4.15 -15.12
C ILE A 47 -17.92 -3.39 -14.90
N PRO A 48 -18.92 -3.97 -14.21
CA PRO A 48 -20.20 -3.30 -13.95
C PRO A 48 -20.11 -2.35 -12.74
N TRP A 49 -19.34 -1.25 -12.88
CA TRP A 49 -19.20 -0.26 -11.82
C TRP A 49 -20.56 0.25 -11.35
N PHE A 50 -20.74 0.31 -10.03
CA PHE A 50 -21.98 0.77 -9.45
C PHE A 50 -22.08 2.32 -9.52
N GLU A 51 -23.17 2.82 -10.11
CA GLU A 51 -23.39 4.26 -10.39
C GLU A 51 -24.22 4.98 -9.31
N GLY A 52 -24.38 4.38 -8.13
CA GLY A 52 -25.13 5.00 -7.03
C GLY A 52 -24.24 5.60 -5.94
N SER A 53 -24.85 6.04 -4.85
CA SER A 53 -24.15 6.43 -3.64
C SER A 53 -23.51 5.21 -2.94
N VAL A 54 -22.50 5.44 -2.12
CA VAL A 54 -21.88 4.38 -1.30
C VAL A 54 -22.93 3.72 -0.38
N ALA A 55 -23.83 4.51 0.22
CA ALA A 55 -24.91 3.98 1.05
C ALA A 55 -25.88 3.07 0.28
N GLU A 56 -26.24 3.43 -0.96
CA GLU A 56 -27.07 2.57 -1.82
C GLU A 56 -26.35 1.27 -2.18
N ALA A 57 -25.02 1.32 -2.42
CA ALA A 57 -24.25 0.12 -2.67
C ALA A 57 -24.23 -0.83 -1.46
N PHE A 58 -24.07 -0.31 -0.22
CA PHE A 58 -24.17 -1.14 0.99
C PHE A 58 -25.57 -1.74 1.17
N ASN A 59 -26.63 -0.97 0.91
CA ASN A 59 -27.99 -1.49 0.95
C ASN A 59 -28.22 -2.60 -0.09
N LEU A 60 -27.69 -2.42 -1.30
CA LEU A 60 -27.77 -3.44 -2.36
C LEU A 60 -26.95 -4.67 -1.99
N ALA A 61 -25.76 -4.50 -1.41
CA ALA A 61 -24.90 -5.57 -0.94
C ALA A 61 -25.62 -6.46 0.09
N ALA A 62 -26.23 -5.85 1.10
CA ALA A 62 -27.01 -6.55 2.12
C ALA A 62 -28.22 -7.28 1.52
N ALA A 63 -28.97 -6.63 0.62
CA ALA A 63 -30.16 -7.22 -0.03
C ALA A 63 -29.80 -8.39 -0.98
N ALA A 64 -28.71 -8.25 -1.74
CA ALA A 64 -28.24 -9.25 -2.70
C ALA A 64 -27.34 -10.33 -2.09
N ASN A 65 -26.97 -10.19 -0.83
CA ASN A 65 -25.95 -10.99 -0.14
C ASN A 65 -24.64 -11.07 -0.95
N LYS A 66 -24.17 -9.92 -1.46
CA LYS A 66 -22.93 -9.79 -2.24
C LYS A 66 -21.92 -8.93 -1.50
N PRO A 67 -20.62 -9.25 -1.54
CA PRO A 67 -19.59 -8.36 -1.03
C PRO A 67 -19.48 -7.08 -1.86
N ILE A 68 -18.82 -6.07 -1.33
CA ILE A 68 -18.45 -4.84 -2.02
C ILE A 68 -16.95 -4.85 -2.28
N PHE A 69 -16.57 -4.43 -3.47
CA PHE A 69 -15.22 -4.07 -3.84
C PHE A 69 -15.16 -2.56 -4.06
N MET A 70 -14.45 -1.83 -3.21
CA MET A 70 -14.37 -0.38 -3.27
C MET A 70 -12.94 0.03 -3.60
N TYR A 71 -12.79 0.80 -4.67
CA TYR A 71 -11.50 1.26 -5.18
C TYR A 71 -11.42 2.77 -5.17
N TRP A 72 -10.34 3.31 -4.60
CA TRP A 72 -9.96 4.72 -4.73
C TRP A 72 -8.73 4.84 -5.61
N GLY A 73 -8.80 5.72 -6.61
CA GLY A 73 -7.68 6.04 -7.47
C GLY A 73 -7.78 7.46 -8.00
N ALA A 74 -6.67 7.97 -8.56
CA ALA A 74 -6.60 9.30 -9.16
C ALA A 74 -5.93 9.24 -10.54
N VAL A 75 -6.23 10.21 -11.41
CA VAL A 75 -5.68 10.23 -12.78
C VAL A 75 -4.17 10.50 -12.81
N TRP A 76 -3.65 11.25 -11.87
CA TRP A 76 -2.23 11.59 -11.74
C TRP A 76 -1.39 10.53 -11.01
N CYS A 77 -2.02 9.47 -10.49
CA CYS A 77 -1.37 8.44 -9.68
C CYS A 77 -0.84 7.31 -10.60
N PRO A 78 0.48 7.15 -10.80
CA PRO A 78 1.03 6.14 -11.71
C PRO A 78 0.61 4.70 -11.38
N PRO A 79 0.67 4.22 -10.12
CA PRO A 79 0.21 2.87 -9.81
C PRO A 79 -1.30 2.69 -10.01
N CYS A 80 -2.10 3.76 -9.88
CA CYS A 80 -3.52 3.70 -10.21
C CYS A 80 -3.74 3.47 -11.71
N GLN A 81 -2.96 4.14 -12.57
CA GLN A 81 -3.00 3.94 -14.01
C GLN A 81 -2.57 2.52 -14.39
N GLU A 82 -1.53 2.00 -13.74
CA GLU A 82 -1.11 0.62 -13.94
C GLU A 82 -2.25 -0.38 -13.66
N ILE A 83 -2.94 -0.26 -12.50
CA ILE A 83 -4.09 -1.11 -12.16
C ILE A 83 -5.21 -0.98 -13.18
N LYS A 84 -5.55 0.24 -13.60
CA LYS A 84 -6.57 0.48 -14.63
C LYS A 84 -6.24 -0.20 -15.96
N HIS A 85 -4.97 -0.18 -16.35
CA HIS A 85 -4.53 -0.72 -17.64
C HIS A 85 -4.18 -2.20 -17.62
N THR A 86 -4.01 -2.81 -16.46
CA THR A 86 -3.62 -4.20 -16.27
C THR A 86 -4.74 -5.00 -15.58
N VAL A 87 -4.93 -4.80 -14.28
CA VAL A 87 -5.90 -5.57 -13.47
C VAL A 87 -7.32 -5.40 -14.01
N PHE A 88 -7.79 -4.16 -14.17
CA PHE A 88 -9.18 -3.89 -14.57
C PHE A 88 -9.47 -4.24 -16.03
N LYS A 89 -8.46 -4.50 -16.84
CA LYS A 89 -8.62 -5.01 -18.23
C LYS A 89 -8.43 -6.52 -18.32
N SER A 90 -8.00 -7.18 -17.23
CA SER A 90 -7.81 -8.63 -17.28
C SER A 90 -9.16 -9.35 -17.37
N PRO A 91 -9.29 -10.38 -18.24
CA PRO A 91 -10.51 -11.18 -18.34
C PRO A 91 -10.89 -11.82 -17.01
N GLU A 92 -9.91 -12.17 -16.19
CA GLU A 92 -10.06 -12.78 -14.87
C GLU A 92 -10.75 -11.82 -13.92
N PHE A 93 -10.26 -10.57 -13.80
CA PHE A 93 -10.87 -9.57 -12.92
C PHE A 93 -12.27 -9.18 -13.39
N ILE A 94 -12.47 -9.02 -14.71
CA ILE A 94 -13.80 -8.74 -15.28
C ILE A 94 -14.80 -9.86 -14.95
N ALA A 95 -14.36 -11.12 -14.99
CA ALA A 95 -15.21 -12.24 -14.57
C ALA A 95 -15.53 -12.19 -13.08
N GLN A 96 -14.52 -11.91 -12.24
CA GLN A 96 -14.64 -11.80 -10.78
C GLN A 96 -15.51 -10.61 -10.36
N SER A 97 -15.49 -9.51 -11.10
CA SER A 97 -16.27 -8.31 -10.77
C SER A 97 -17.78 -8.53 -10.72
N LYS A 98 -18.27 -9.64 -11.27
CA LYS A 98 -19.66 -10.07 -11.18
C LYS A 98 -20.03 -10.71 -9.84
N LEU A 99 -19.01 -11.11 -9.04
CA LEU A 99 -19.20 -11.75 -7.74
C LEU A 99 -19.45 -10.73 -6.63
N PHE A 100 -19.13 -9.46 -6.86
CA PHE A 100 -19.24 -8.38 -5.90
C PHE A 100 -19.93 -7.15 -6.50
N ILE A 101 -20.18 -6.13 -5.71
CA ILE A 101 -20.62 -4.81 -6.16
C ILE A 101 -19.36 -3.93 -6.26
N PRO A 102 -18.87 -3.62 -7.46
CA PRO A 102 -17.70 -2.79 -7.66
C PRO A 102 -18.06 -1.30 -7.57
N ILE A 103 -17.35 -0.55 -6.72
CA ILE A 103 -17.46 0.90 -6.58
C ILE A 103 -16.13 1.53 -6.97
N TYR A 104 -16.19 2.51 -7.87
CA TYR A 104 -15.04 3.35 -8.23
C TYR A 104 -15.20 4.73 -7.61
N LEU A 105 -14.19 5.17 -6.88
CA LEU A 105 -14.12 6.49 -6.26
C LEU A 105 -12.92 7.25 -6.84
N ASP A 106 -13.21 8.31 -7.59
CA ASP A 106 -12.19 9.21 -8.11
C ASP A 106 -11.69 10.10 -6.99
N GLY A 107 -10.46 9.87 -6.55
CA GLY A 107 -9.83 10.57 -5.43
C GLY A 107 -9.66 12.08 -5.61
N ASP A 108 -9.86 12.60 -6.82
CA ASP A 108 -9.85 14.03 -7.10
C ASP A 108 -11.21 14.71 -6.83
N THR A 109 -12.26 13.94 -6.50
CA THR A 109 -13.58 14.46 -6.18
C THR A 109 -13.78 14.63 -4.67
N GLU A 110 -14.51 15.70 -4.25
CA GLU A 110 -14.86 15.92 -2.85
C GLU A 110 -15.60 14.73 -2.24
N ARG A 111 -16.51 14.11 -3.01
CA ARG A 111 -17.23 12.90 -2.61
C ARG A 111 -16.28 11.76 -2.24
N ALA A 112 -15.32 11.44 -3.11
CA ALA A 112 -14.37 10.35 -2.87
C ALA A 112 -13.42 10.66 -1.72
N GLN A 113 -13.06 11.93 -1.51
CA GLN A 113 -12.25 12.37 -0.38
C GLN A 113 -13.01 12.22 0.94
N SER A 114 -14.27 12.69 1.00
CA SER A 114 -15.11 12.55 2.19
C SER A 114 -15.35 11.08 2.57
N VAL A 115 -15.65 10.21 1.59
CA VAL A 115 -15.78 8.77 1.81
C VAL A 115 -14.42 8.17 2.21
N GLY A 116 -13.31 8.64 1.60
CA GLY A 116 -11.97 8.21 1.96
C GLY A 116 -11.60 8.53 3.41
N GLU A 117 -11.98 9.70 3.92
CA GLU A 117 -11.81 10.07 5.33
C GLU A 117 -12.61 9.13 6.25
N GLU A 118 -13.87 8.81 5.91
CA GLU A 118 -14.71 7.89 6.67
C GLU A 118 -14.10 6.50 6.79
N PHE A 119 -13.49 5.99 5.71
CA PHE A 119 -12.84 4.68 5.68
C PHE A 119 -11.34 4.72 5.96
N GLY A 120 -10.78 5.85 6.39
CA GLY A 120 -9.38 5.98 6.76
C GLY A 120 -8.40 5.78 5.59
N VAL A 121 -8.79 6.14 4.36
CA VAL A 121 -7.93 6.08 3.19
C VAL A 121 -6.85 7.16 3.27
N LYS A 122 -5.58 6.75 3.25
CA LYS A 122 -4.42 7.66 3.41
C LYS A 122 -3.64 7.90 2.12
N GLY A 123 -3.99 7.19 1.04
CA GLY A 123 -3.29 7.29 -0.24
C GLY A 123 -3.92 6.46 -1.33
N TYR A 124 -3.42 6.62 -2.55
CA TYR A 124 -3.93 5.92 -3.74
C TYR A 124 -2.86 5.06 -4.40
N PRO A 125 -3.24 3.92 -5.00
CA PRO A 125 -4.57 3.31 -4.94
C PRO A 125 -4.85 2.67 -3.58
N THR A 126 -6.11 2.67 -3.16
CA THR A 126 -6.62 1.89 -2.03
C THR A 126 -7.79 1.05 -2.48
N MET A 127 -7.82 -0.21 -2.06
CA MET A 127 -8.89 -1.16 -2.36
C MET A 127 -9.34 -1.83 -1.07
N ILE A 128 -10.64 -1.75 -0.81
CA ILE A 128 -11.24 -2.37 0.37
C ILE A 128 -12.35 -3.31 -0.07
N ILE A 129 -12.37 -4.50 0.51
CA ILE A 129 -13.44 -5.48 0.36
C ILE A 129 -14.28 -5.44 1.62
N PHE A 130 -15.59 -5.29 1.47
CA PHE A 130 -16.55 -5.41 2.57
C PHE A 130 -17.43 -6.64 2.40
N SER A 131 -17.80 -7.24 3.52
CA SER A 131 -18.82 -8.29 3.55
C SER A 131 -20.19 -7.72 3.15
N PRO A 132 -21.18 -8.58 2.81
CA PRO A 132 -22.55 -8.14 2.60
C PRO A 132 -23.16 -7.40 3.80
N GLN A 133 -22.63 -7.59 5.00
CA GLN A 133 -23.05 -6.94 6.24
C GLN A 133 -22.34 -5.61 6.49
N GLY A 134 -21.40 -5.21 5.61
CA GLY A 134 -20.65 -3.97 5.69
C GLY A 134 -19.40 -4.02 6.58
N GLU A 135 -18.96 -5.22 7.01
CA GLU A 135 -17.71 -5.36 7.73
C GLU A 135 -16.52 -5.38 6.78
N GLU A 136 -15.44 -4.67 7.09
CA GLU A 136 -14.21 -4.69 6.29
C GLU A 136 -13.57 -6.07 6.35
N VAL A 137 -13.57 -6.77 5.22
CA VAL A 137 -12.94 -8.09 5.07
C VAL A 137 -11.44 -7.91 4.95
N THR A 138 -11.00 -7.10 3.99
CA THR A 138 -9.58 -6.80 3.80
C THR A 138 -9.36 -5.47 3.12
N ARG A 139 -8.16 -4.93 3.31
CA ARG A 139 -7.66 -3.72 2.66
C ARG A 139 -6.37 -4.07 1.92
N ILE A 140 -6.40 -4.01 0.59
CA ILE A 140 -5.28 -4.39 -0.26
C ILE A 140 -4.43 -3.16 -0.55
N PRO A 141 -3.10 -3.19 -0.28
CA PRO A 141 -2.22 -2.09 -0.61
C PRO A 141 -2.06 -1.94 -2.12
N GLY A 142 -1.79 -0.73 -2.58
CA GLY A 142 -1.37 -0.48 -3.95
C GLY A 142 0.04 -1.00 -4.23
N GLY A 143 0.36 -1.17 -5.54
CA GLY A 143 1.73 -1.50 -5.95
C GLY A 143 2.12 -2.97 -5.88
N ILE A 144 1.16 -3.89 -5.74
CA ILE A 144 1.40 -5.33 -5.88
C ILE A 144 1.08 -5.80 -7.31
N ASP A 145 1.76 -6.84 -7.78
CA ASP A 145 1.51 -7.40 -9.12
C ASP A 145 0.12 -8.04 -9.26
N ILE A 146 -0.32 -8.20 -10.53
CA ILE A 146 -1.65 -8.70 -10.84
C ILE A 146 -1.92 -10.08 -10.26
N SER A 147 -0.93 -10.97 -10.26
CA SER A 147 -1.11 -12.35 -9.83
C SER A 147 -1.37 -12.44 -8.32
N ARG A 148 -0.62 -11.66 -7.54
CA ARG A 148 -0.81 -11.50 -6.09
C ARG A 148 -2.13 -10.82 -5.78
N TYR A 149 -2.43 -9.74 -6.52
CA TYR A 149 -3.70 -9.04 -6.39
C TYR A 149 -4.90 -9.97 -6.55
N ASN A 150 -4.95 -10.72 -7.65
CA ASN A 150 -6.01 -11.68 -7.92
C ASN A 150 -6.08 -12.78 -6.87
N SER A 151 -4.95 -13.28 -6.38
CA SER A 151 -4.88 -14.30 -5.33
C SER A 151 -5.48 -13.80 -4.03
N ILE A 152 -5.14 -12.58 -3.59
CA ILE A 152 -5.67 -11.98 -2.36
C ILE A 152 -7.16 -11.71 -2.50
N LEU A 153 -7.59 -11.13 -3.62
CA LEU A 153 -8.98 -10.84 -3.91
C LEU A 153 -9.83 -12.12 -3.84
N LEU A 154 -9.41 -13.18 -4.54
CA LEU A 154 -10.14 -14.46 -4.55
C LEU A 154 -10.22 -15.11 -3.17
N SER A 155 -9.08 -15.16 -2.45
CA SER A 155 -9.06 -15.70 -1.09
C SER A 155 -10.01 -14.96 -0.15
N SER A 156 -10.04 -13.62 -0.26
CA SER A 156 -10.89 -12.78 0.58
C SER A 156 -12.37 -12.91 0.24
N LEU A 157 -12.70 -13.09 -1.05
CA LEU A 157 -14.07 -13.31 -1.52
C LEU A 157 -14.59 -14.71 -1.17
N ASP A 158 -13.72 -15.71 -1.07
CA ASP A 158 -14.10 -17.09 -0.75
C ASP A 158 -14.59 -17.26 0.70
N THR A 159 -13.90 -16.60 1.64
CA THR A 159 -14.19 -16.78 3.07
C THR A 159 -15.00 -15.64 3.68
N LEU A 160 -14.87 -14.41 3.15
CA LEU A 160 -15.44 -13.16 3.66
C LEU A 160 -15.21 -12.96 5.18
N ARG A 161 -14.07 -13.42 5.69
CA ARG A 161 -13.71 -13.31 7.11
C ARG A 161 -13.09 -11.95 7.39
N PRO A 162 -13.72 -11.08 8.21
CA PRO A 162 -13.20 -9.74 8.49
C PRO A 162 -11.82 -9.79 9.16
N THR A 163 -10.91 -8.89 8.76
CA THR A 163 -9.56 -8.82 9.34
C THR A 163 -9.60 -8.67 10.86
N ARG A 164 -10.54 -7.89 11.43
CA ARG A 164 -10.70 -7.75 12.89
C ARG A 164 -11.01 -9.08 13.56
N MET A 165 -11.83 -9.95 12.92
CA MET A 165 -12.09 -11.30 13.41
C MET A 165 -10.83 -12.16 13.33
N LEU A 166 -10.08 -12.09 12.23
CA LEU A 166 -8.83 -12.84 12.07
C LEU A 166 -7.78 -12.45 13.13
N VAL A 167 -7.69 -11.16 13.46
CA VAL A 167 -6.84 -10.66 14.56
C VAL A 167 -7.27 -11.28 15.90
N GLN A 168 -8.58 -11.30 16.19
CA GLN A 168 -9.07 -11.94 17.42
C GLN A 168 -8.77 -13.43 17.48
N LEU A 169 -8.88 -14.13 16.35
CA LEU A 169 -8.48 -15.55 16.27
C LEU A 169 -6.97 -15.71 16.45
N ALA A 170 -6.16 -14.85 15.83
CA ALA A 170 -4.71 -14.87 15.99
C ALA A 170 -4.27 -14.72 17.45
N LEU A 171 -4.96 -13.86 18.21
CA LEU A 171 -4.68 -13.62 19.61
C LEU A 171 -5.16 -14.73 20.54
N ASN A 172 -6.34 -15.31 20.28
CA ASN A 172 -7.03 -16.16 21.26
C ASN A 172 -7.12 -17.63 20.87
N SER A 173 -7.09 -17.93 19.57
CA SER A 173 -7.30 -19.27 19.01
C SER A 173 -6.62 -19.46 17.66
N PRO A 174 -5.28 -19.28 17.59
CA PRO A 174 -4.56 -19.23 16.31
C PRO A 174 -4.64 -20.53 15.49
N ASP A 175 -5.00 -21.65 16.11
CA ASP A 175 -5.21 -22.93 15.43
C ASP A 175 -6.51 -22.97 14.59
N GLN A 176 -7.39 -21.98 14.72
CA GLN A 176 -8.60 -21.81 13.91
C GLN A 176 -8.37 -20.96 12.65
N LEU A 177 -7.16 -20.41 12.47
CA LEU A 177 -6.79 -19.72 11.25
C LEU A 177 -6.59 -20.71 10.10
N LEU A 178 -7.14 -20.35 8.94
CA LEU A 178 -6.95 -21.07 7.68
C LEU A 178 -5.67 -20.57 6.98
N ALA A 179 -5.16 -21.34 6.03
CA ALA A 179 -4.01 -20.92 5.23
C ALA A 179 -4.26 -19.57 4.49
N SER A 180 -5.47 -19.37 3.98
CA SER A 180 -5.91 -18.11 3.35
C SER A 180 -5.89 -16.91 4.32
N ASP A 181 -6.17 -17.14 5.61
CA ASP A 181 -6.20 -16.06 6.60
C ASP A 181 -4.81 -15.49 6.87
N PHE A 182 -3.77 -16.35 6.88
CA PHE A 182 -2.38 -15.87 7.02
C PHE A 182 -1.99 -14.99 5.84
N ARG A 183 -2.40 -15.34 4.61
CA ARG A 183 -2.16 -14.53 3.42
C ARG A 183 -2.93 -13.21 3.50
N GLN A 184 -4.18 -13.21 3.92
CA GLN A 184 -4.98 -11.99 4.11
C GLN A 184 -4.32 -11.07 5.14
N LEU A 185 -3.90 -11.58 6.31
CA LEU A 185 -3.18 -10.80 7.33
C LEU A 185 -1.82 -10.30 6.85
N ALA A 186 -1.10 -11.09 6.04
CA ALA A 186 0.20 -10.71 5.48
C ALA A 186 0.13 -9.56 4.48
N TYR A 187 -0.98 -9.45 3.75
CA TYR A 187 -1.21 -8.43 2.73
C TYR A 187 -2.17 -7.32 3.16
N TYR A 188 -2.66 -7.36 4.39
CA TYR A 188 -3.48 -6.27 4.90
C TYR A 188 -2.69 -4.97 5.00
N SER A 189 -3.31 -3.86 4.62
CA SER A 189 -2.65 -2.54 4.63
C SER A 189 -2.60 -1.93 6.04
N TRP A 190 -1.81 -2.53 6.93
CA TRP A 190 -1.67 -2.12 8.33
C TRP A 190 -1.32 -0.65 8.51
N GLY A 191 -0.54 -0.08 7.59
CA GLY A 191 -0.17 1.34 7.62
C GLY A 191 -1.34 2.30 7.43
N GLN A 192 -2.44 1.83 6.85
CA GLN A 192 -3.67 2.62 6.69
C GLN A 192 -4.68 2.38 7.82
N ASP A 193 -4.72 1.19 8.42
CA ASP A 193 -5.67 0.84 9.48
C ASP A 193 -4.97 0.11 10.66
N PHE A 194 -4.29 0.87 11.50
CA PHE A 194 -3.78 0.35 12.77
C PHE A 194 -4.88 0.03 13.78
N GLU A 195 -6.07 0.60 13.62
CA GLU A 195 -7.20 0.39 14.53
C GLU A 195 -7.82 -1.01 14.36
N ALA A 196 -7.46 -1.75 13.31
CA ALA A 196 -7.79 -3.16 13.19
C ALA A 196 -7.14 -4.02 14.29
N LEU A 197 -6.05 -3.52 14.90
CA LEU A 197 -5.39 -4.16 16.04
C LEU A 197 -5.95 -3.60 17.36
N PRO A 198 -6.26 -4.46 18.35
CA PRO A 198 -6.55 -4.00 19.71
C PRO A 198 -5.40 -3.15 20.28
N VAL A 199 -5.75 -2.11 21.03
CA VAL A 199 -4.75 -1.25 21.70
C VAL A 199 -3.85 -2.09 22.58
N GLY A 200 -2.53 -1.91 22.42
CA GLY A 200 -1.53 -2.66 23.20
C GLY A 200 -1.22 -4.06 22.65
N THR A 201 -1.66 -4.39 21.44
CA THR A 201 -1.23 -5.62 20.77
C THR A 201 0.28 -5.67 20.66
N ASP A 202 0.91 -6.75 21.21
CA ASP A 202 2.34 -6.96 21.11
C ASP A 202 2.74 -7.28 19.66
N PRO A 203 3.71 -6.58 19.07
CA PRO A 203 4.22 -6.88 17.72
C PRO A 203 4.63 -8.34 17.52
N ILE A 204 5.02 -9.05 18.58
CA ILE A 204 5.42 -10.48 18.53
C ILE A 204 4.34 -11.37 17.90
N LEU A 205 3.07 -10.95 17.94
CA LEU A 205 1.98 -11.63 17.27
C LEU A 205 2.31 -11.94 15.80
N PHE A 206 2.83 -10.96 15.07
CA PHE A 206 3.18 -11.12 13.66
C PHE A 206 4.35 -12.08 13.43
N SER A 207 5.34 -12.10 14.34
CA SER A 207 6.43 -13.08 14.28
C SER A 207 5.92 -14.50 14.52
N GLN A 208 5.00 -14.69 15.47
CA GLN A 208 4.38 -15.99 15.75
C GLN A 208 3.53 -16.49 14.56
N LEU A 209 2.77 -15.58 13.92
CA LEU A 209 2.01 -15.91 12.70
C LEU A 209 2.94 -16.28 11.55
N ALA A 210 4.05 -15.55 11.38
CA ALA A 210 5.07 -15.85 10.37
C ALA A 210 5.64 -17.26 10.54
N GLU A 211 5.99 -17.65 11.75
CA GLU A 211 6.52 -18.97 12.06
C GLU A 211 5.51 -20.09 11.74
N ARG A 212 4.23 -19.90 12.10
CA ARG A 212 3.17 -20.89 11.87
C ARG A 212 2.95 -21.21 10.38
N VAL A 213 3.09 -20.20 9.51
CA VAL A 213 2.80 -20.37 8.07
C VAL A 213 4.05 -20.64 7.23
N SER A 214 5.23 -20.60 7.82
CA SER A 214 6.54 -20.61 7.13
C SER A 214 6.74 -21.76 6.14
N ASN A 215 6.22 -22.94 6.42
CA ASN A 215 6.32 -24.11 5.55
C ASN A 215 5.20 -24.22 4.50
N GLN A 216 4.09 -23.51 4.69
CA GLN A 216 2.91 -23.56 3.82
C GLN A 216 2.88 -22.40 2.83
N ASP A 217 3.21 -21.20 3.28
CA ASP A 217 3.28 -19.98 2.50
C ASP A 217 4.51 -19.14 2.92
N PRO A 218 5.69 -19.41 2.34
CA PRO A 218 6.91 -18.68 2.68
C PRO A 218 6.82 -17.17 2.42
N GLU A 219 6.03 -16.74 1.42
CA GLU A 219 5.82 -15.32 1.10
C GLU A 219 4.98 -14.63 2.17
N ALA A 220 3.85 -15.21 2.58
CA ALA A 220 3.06 -14.69 3.68
C ALA A 220 3.87 -14.67 4.99
N SER A 221 4.67 -15.69 5.26
CA SER A 221 5.60 -15.73 6.39
C SER A 221 6.59 -14.55 6.37
N ALA A 222 7.21 -14.32 5.21
CA ALA A 222 8.16 -13.22 5.05
C ALA A 222 7.51 -11.85 5.30
N ARG A 223 6.34 -11.61 4.74
CA ARG A 223 5.59 -10.35 4.94
C ARG A 223 5.19 -10.15 6.40
N LEU A 224 4.66 -11.18 7.06
CA LEU A 224 4.30 -11.12 8.48
C LEU A 224 5.52 -10.84 9.37
N TYR A 225 6.66 -11.45 9.06
CA TYR A 225 7.90 -11.17 9.78
C TYR A 225 8.37 -9.72 9.58
N LEU A 226 8.32 -9.20 8.36
CA LEU A 226 8.68 -7.80 8.09
C LEU A 226 7.70 -6.83 8.76
N GLN A 227 6.40 -7.16 8.79
CA GLN A 227 5.41 -6.40 9.55
C GLN A 227 5.73 -6.37 11.06
N TYR A 228 6.17 -7.49 11.63
CA TYR A 228 6.67 -7.53 13.00
C TYR A 228 7.79 -6.52 13.22
N LEU A 229 8.81 -6.49 12.34
CA LEU A 229 9.94 -5.57 12.46
C LEU A 229 9.53 -4.09 12.37
N VAL A 230 8.63 -3.77 11.45
CA VAL A 230 8.10 -2.40 11.29
C VAL A 230 7.33 -1.96 12.54
N MET A 231 6.46 -2.81 13.07
CA MET A 231 5.70 -2.49 14.29
C MET A 231 6.61 -2.42 15.52
N LEU A 232 7.62 -3.27 15.60
CA LEU A 232 8.61 -3.22 16.65
C LEU A 232 9.36 -1.89 16.63
N ALA A 233 9.75 -1.40 15.45
CA ALA A 233 10.40 -0.10 15.28
C ALA A 233 9.46 1.06 15.69
N ALA A 234 8.20 1.01 15.27
CA ALA A 234 7.22 2.04 15.58
C ALA A 234 6.87 2.13 17.08
N GLY A 235 6.94 1.01 17.81
CA GLY A 235 6.62 0.93 19.23
C GLY A 235 7.78 1.28 20.18
N GLN A 236 8.99 1.56 19.64
CA GLN A 236 10.16 1.89 20.47
C GLN A 236 10.12 3.34 20.95
N ASP A 237 9.95 3.53 22.25
CA ASP A 237 10.16 4.81 22.93
C ASP A 237 11.65 4.99 23.23
N GLU A 238 12.20 6.20 23.01
CA GLU A 238 13.63 6.51 23.30
C GLU A 238 14.03 6.23 24.75
N ALA A 239 13.07 6.20 25.66
CA ALA A 239 13.29 6.00 27.10
C ALA A 239 13.30 4.52 27.56
N LYS A 240 12.94 3.56 26.70
CA LYS A 240 12.88 2.13 27.05
C LYS A 240 14.06 1.36 26.46
N THR A 241 14.46 0.27 27.13
CA THR A 241 15.41 -0.69 26.55
C THR A 241 14.87 -1.18 25.22
N ARG A 242 15.56 -0.85 24.13
CA ARG A 242 15.14 -1.20 22.78
C ARG A 242 15.10 -2.71 22.61
N GLN A 243 13.93 -3.26 22.39
CA GLN A 243 13.78 -4.66 22.02
C GLN A 243 14.43 -4.89 20.66
N LYS A 244 15.19 -5.96 20.53
CA LYS A 244 15.90 -6.34 19.29
C LYS A 244 15.31 -7.63 18.73
N ALA A 245 15.36 -7.75 17.40
CA ALA A 245 14.86 -8.90 16.66
C ALA A 245 16.00 -9.70 16.03
N ASP A 246 15.79 -11.02 15.86
CA ASP A 246 16.70 -11.89 15.12
C ASP A 246 16.78 -11.48 13.65
N ALA A 247 17.97 -11.36 13.10
CA ALA A 247 18.20 -11.03 11.69
C ALA A 247 18.11 -12.23 10.75
N ALA A 248 18.11 -13.45 11.26
CA ALA A 248 18.17 -14.65 10.43
C ALA A 248 16.99 -14.80 9.45
N PRO A 249 15.72 -14.50 9.81
CA PRO A 249 14.63 -14.53 8.85
C PRO A 249 14.81 -13.52 7.72
N LEU A 250 15.22 -12.28 8.01
CA LEU A 250 15.51 -11.28 6.98
C LEU A 250 16.65 -11.72 6.05
N THR A 251 17.71 -12.29 6.59
CA THR A 251 18.80 -12.84 5.78
C THR A 251 18.31 -13.91 4.81
N ARG A 252 17.39 -14.77 5.23
CA ARG A 252 16.74 -15.77 4.34
C ARG A 252 15.88 -15.11 3.27
N ILE A 253 15.12 -14.08 3.61
CA ILE A 253 14.30 -13.31 2.64
C ILE A 253 15.22 -12.73 1.55
N LEU A 254 16.32 -12.07 1.95
CA LEU A 254 17.26 -11.44 1.02
C LEU A 254 18.09 -12.44 0.18
N ALA A 255 18.11 -13.71 0.57
CA ALA A 255 18.75 -14.78 -0.21
C ALA A 255 17.81 -15.46 -1.22
N ALA A 256 16.50 -15.15 -1.19
CA ALA A 256 15.48 -15.81 -2.00
C ALA A 256 14.78 -14.79 -2.94
N PRO A 257 15.11 -14.80 -4.24
CA PRO A 257 14.57 -13.81 -5.19
C PRO A 257 13.03 -13.71 -5.19
N GLU A 258 12.32 -14.83 -5.06
CA GLU A 258 10.85 -14.82 -5.02
C GLU A 258 10.32 -14.14 -3.75
N LEU A 259 11.00 -14.25 -2.61
CA LEU A 259 10.61 -13.56 -1.38
C LEU A 259 10.92 -12.06 -1.46
N ILE A 260 12.03 -11.66 -2.11
CA ILE A 260 12.31 -10.25 -2.36
C ILE A 260 11.20 -9.63 -3.19
N ILE A 261 10.78 -10.31 -4.26
CA ILE A 261 9.66 -9.88 -5.11
C ILE A 261 8.36 -9.75 -4.30
N GLY A 262 8.07 -10.72 -3.43
CA GLY A 262 6.86 -10.72 -2.61
C GLY A 262 6.85 -9.71 -1.46
N THR A 263 7.99 -9.09 -1.14
CA THR A 263 8.18 -8.21 0.03
C THR A 263 8.87 -6.90 -0.31
N TRP A 264 9.00 -6.57 -1.59
CA TRP A 264 9.78 -5.42 -2.05
C TRP A 264 9.33 -4.10 -1.42
N ASP A 265 8.03 -3.95 -1.19
CA ASP A 265 7.41 -2.78 -0.57
C ASP A 265 7.97 -2.53 0.86
N TYR A 266 8.06 -3.58 1.69
CA TYR A 266 8.71 -3.48 2.99
C TYR A 266 10.20 -3.18 2.87
N LEU A 267 10.88 -3.89 1.99
CA LEU A 267 12.31 -3.74 1.79
C LEU A 267 12.70 -2.38 1.21
N ALA A 268 11.79 -1.73 0.47
CA ALA A 268 12.00 -0.41 -0.11
C ALA A 268 11.61 0.73 0.84
N TYR A 269 10.44 0.64 1.47
CA TYR A 269 9.87 1.77 2.19
C TYR A 269 10.22 1.80 3.69
N TYR A 270 10.58 0.66 4.29
CA TYR A 270 10.83 0.52 5.74
C TYR A 270 12.25 0.04 6.06
N ALA A 271 13.20 0.24 5.14
CA ALA A 271 14.55 -0.28 5.30
C ALA A 271 15.25 0.24 6.57
N ILE A 272 15.10 1.52 6.88
CA ILE A 272 15.71 2.16 8.05
C ILE A 272 15.09 1.64 9.34
N GLU A 273 13.77 1.60 9.40
CA GLU A 273 13.00 1.11 10.55
C GLU A 273 13.36 -0.35 10.85
N ILE A 274 13.32 -1.20 9.82
CA ILE A 274 13.66 -2.62 9.94
C ILE A 274 15.11 -2.79 10.41
N ALA A 275 16.06 -2.11 9.79
CA ALA A 275 17.47 -2.20 10.16
C ALA A 275 17.73 -1.75 11.62
N SER A 276 16.97 -0.76 12.11
CA SER A 276 17.13 -0.18 13.44
C SER A 276 16.83 -1.16 14.59
N VAL A 277 16.01 -2.18 14.34
CA VAL A 277 15.56 -3.15 15.37
C VAL A 277 16.27 -4.49 15.33
N LEU A 278 17.19 -4.71 14.39
CA LEU A 278 17.93 -5.98 14.31
C LEU A 278 18.99 -6.10 15.42
N ASP A 279 19.15 -7.32 15.94
CA ASP A 279 20.19 -7.67 16.89
C ASP A 279 21.49 -8.01 16.16
N LEU A 280 22.17 -6.97 15.71
CA LEU A 280 23.43 -7.10 14.96
C LEU A 280 24.44 -6.06 15.46
N ASP A 281 25.72 -6.44 15.47
CA ASP A 281 26.79 -5.46 15.59
C ASP A 281 26.93 -4.62 14.29
N ALA A 282 27.69 -3.53 14.36
CA ALA A 282 27.82 -2.60 13.24
C ALA A 282 28.39 -3.24 11.96
N LEU A 283 29.29 -4.22 12.09
CA LEU A 283 29.90 -4.89 10.95
C LEU A 283 28.91 -5.87 10.30
N ALA A 284 28.18 -6.65 11.09
CA ALA A 284 27.15 -7.56 10.60
C ALA A 284 25.99 -6.77 9.96
N LEU A 285 25.58 -5.67 10.56
CA LEU A 285 24.57 -4.79 9.98
C LEU A 285 25.02 -4.23 8.63
N ALA A 286 26.23 -3.70 8.52
CA ALA A 286 26.76 -3.18 7.26
C ALA A 286 26.81 -4.24 6.15
N ARG A 287 27.16 -5.49 6.48
CA ARG A 287 27.13 -6.61 5.51
C ARG A 287 25.71 -6.92 5.04
N LEU A 288 24.75 -6.96 5.96
CA LEU A 288 23.33 -7.18 5.65
C LEU A 288 22.78 -6.05 4.78
N GLN A 289 23.10 -4.79 5.09
CA GLN A 289 22.69 -3.64 4.29
C GLN A 289 23.24 -3.70 2.86
N ASN A 290 24.50 -4.09 2.68
CA ASN A 290 25.07 -4.30 1.34
C ASN A 290 24.36 -5.41 0.57
N GLN A 291 24.06 -6.55 1.21
CA GLN A 291 23.28 -7.63 0.60
C GLN A 291 21.87 -7.14 0.22
N TRP A 292 21.24 -6.38 1.08
CA TRP A 292 19.91 -5.81 0.86
C TRP A 292 19.89 -4.84 -0.33
N GLN A 293 20.83 -3.91 -0.37
CA GLN A 293 20.96 -2.99 -1.51
C GLN A 293 21.13 -3.74 -2.82
N GLN A 294 22.00 -4.76 -2.85
CA GLN A 294 22.20 -5.57 -4.05
C GLN A 294 20.92 -6.31 -4.46
N ALA A 295 20.21 -6.90 -3.52
CA ALA A 295 18.95 -7.58 -3.78
C ALA A 295 17.90 -6.63 -4.40
N MET A 296 17.81 -5.39 -3.92
CA MET A 296 16.92 -4.37 -4.49
C MET A 296 17.38 -3.91 -5.88
N LEU A 297 18.69 -3.74 -6.10
CA LEU A 297 19.22 -3.36 -7.42
C LEU A 297 18.88 -4.41 -8.49
N ASP A 298 18.83 -5.68 -8.13
CA ASP A 298 18.51 -6.77 -9.06
C ASP A 298 17.03 -6.74 -9.52
N LEU A 299 16.13 -6.07 -8.79
CA LEU A 299 14.73 -5.91 -9.20
C LEU A 299 14.55 -5.06 -10.46
N ARG A 300 15.37 -4.02 -10.66
CA ARG A 300 15.19 -3.01 -11.74
C ARG A 300 15.22 -3.58 -13.16
N HIS A 301 15.84 -4.74 -13.35
CA HIS A 301 15.93 -5.40 -14.67
C HIS A 301 15.09 -6.68 -14.77
N ASN A 302 14.31 -6.98 -13.74
CA ASN A 302 13.49 -8.18 -13.74
C ASN A 302 12.19 -7.95 -14.51
N LYS A 303 12.13 -8.45 -15.76
CA LYS A 303 10.99 -8.31 -16.66
C LYS A 303 9.69 -9.01 -16.18
N ARG A 304 9.76 -9.81 -15.11
CA ARG A 304 8.58 -10.42 -14.48
C ARG A 304 7.86 -9.48 -13.53
N LEU A 305 8.50 -8.33 -13.22
CA LEU A 305 7.97 -7.35 -12.28
C LEU A 305 7.19 -6.26 -12.99
N SER A 306 6.22 -5.68 -12.28
CA SER A 306 5.55 -4.45 -12.67
C SER A 306 6.53 -3.27 -12.75
N THR A 307 6.14 -2.20 -13.41
CA THR A 307 6.94 -0.98 -13.46
C THR A 307 7.23 -0.42 -12.07
N ALA A 308 6.24 -0.46 -11.15
CA ALA A 308 6.42 0.01 -9.78
C ALA A 308 7.46 -0.81 -9.01
N GLU A 309 7.44 -2.13 -9.14
CA GLU A 309 8.40 -3.04 -8.52
C GLU A 309 9.82 -2.84 -9.09
N GLN A 310 9.94 -2.65 -10.41
CA GLN A 310 11.23 -2.34 -11.04
C GLN A 310 11.78 -0.98 -10.57
N LEU A 311 10.93 0.05 -10.43
CA LEU A 311 11.33 1.36 -9.91
C LEU A 311 11.84 1.28 -8.48
N ALA A 312 11.32 0.39 -7.64
CA ALA A 312 11.83 0.17 -6.29
C ALA A 312 13.32 -0.26 -6.30
N GLY A 313 13.78 -0.94 -7.34
CA GLY A 313 15.20 -1.30 -7.52
C GLY A 313 16.15 -0.10 -7.67
N TRP A 314 15.63 1.11 -7.90
CA TRP A 314 16.43 2.34 -7.97
C TRP A 314 16.66 2.99 -6.61
N PHE A 315 15.91 2.63 -5.57
CA PHE A 315 16.02 3.24 -4.24
C PHE A 315 17.44 3.24 -3.66
N PRO A 316 18.27 2.19 -3.82
CA PRO A 316 19.65 2.23 -3.35
C PRO A 316 20.48 3.38 -3.95
N TYR A 317 20.14 3.84 -5.16
CA TYR A 317 20.83 4.97 -5.82
C TYR A 317 20.37 6.35 -5.31
N LEU A 318 19.25 6.42 -4.59
CA LEU A 318 18.74 7.71 -4.08
C LEU A 318 19.54 8.21 -2.87
N GLY A 319 20.51 7.43 -2.38
CA GLY A 319 21.48 7.84 -1.37
C GLY A 319 20.96 7.92 0.07
N PHE A 320 19.64 7.80 0.26
CA PHE A 320 19.01 7.86 1.59
C PHE A 320 18.43 6.53 2.06
N TYR A 321 18.77 5.43 1.37
CA TYR A 321 18.17 4.12 1.59
C TYR A 321 18.41 3.58 3.01
N PHE A 322 19.60 3.85 3.60
CA PHE A 322 19.91 3.59 5.00
C PHE A 322 20.43 4.84 5.75
N ASP A 323 20.40 5.98 5.12
CA ASP A 323 20.82 7.28 5.64
C ASP A 323 19.68 8.30 5.40
N GLY A 324 18.87 8.51 6.42
CA GLY A 324 17.71 9.41 6.35
C GLY A 324 18.07 10.88 6.14
N ASP A 325 19.36 11.26 6.26
CA ASP A 325 19.86 12.63 6.03
C ASP A 325 20.45 12.82 4.62
N ALA A 326 20.63 11.73 3.84
CA ALA A 326 21.10 11.83 2.47
C ALA A 326 20.06 12.54 1.59
N THR A 327 20.54 13.39 0.70
CA THR A 327 19.72 14.10 -0.28
C THR A 327 20.20 13.77 -1.70
N PRO A 328 19.36 13.90 -2.74
CA PRO A 328 19.80 13.71 -4.12
C PRO A 328 21.02 14.55 -4.50
N ALA A 329 21.22 15.71 -3.86
CA ALA A 329 22.37 16.56 -4.07
C ALA A 329 23.69 15.97 -3.52
N THR A 330 23.60 15.00 -2.61
CA THR A 330 24.78 14.33 -2.01
C THR A 330 25.15 13.04 -2.72
N LEU A 331 24.41 12.62 -3.75
CA LEU A 331 24.71 11.42 -4.51
C LEU A 331 26.05 11.54 -5.24
N PRO A 332 26.92 10.53 -5.15
CA PRO A 332 28.15 10.47 -5.95
C PRO A 332 27.82 10.56 -7.46
N THR A 333 28.65 11.28 -8.21
CA THR A 333 28.48 11.49 -9.66
C THR A 333 28.37 10.17 -10.42
N ALA A 334 29.07 9.12 -9.97
CA ALA A 334 29.00 7.79 -10.57
C ALA A 334 27.59 7.17 -10.46
N GLN A 335 26.89 7.37 -9.32
CA GLN A 335 25.51 6.89 -9.13
C GLN A 335 24.52 7.65 -10.01
N ILE A 336 24.67 8.97 -10.10
CA ILE A 336 23.86 9.81 -11.00
C ILE A 336 24.06 9.40 -12.46
N THR A 337 25.29 9.07 -12.85
CA THR A 337 25.60 8.60 -14.20
C THR A 337 24.98 7.23 -14.47
N ALA A 338 25.02 6.32 -13.51
CA ALA A 338 24.38 5.01 -13.64
C ALA A 338 22.86 5.14 -13.84
N ILE A 339 22.17 5.98 -13.03
CA ILE A 339 20.74 6.25 -13.21
C ILE A 339 20.42 6.79 -14.62
N ARG A 340 21.27 7.66 -15.18
CA ARG A 340 21.07 8.25 -16.51
C ARG A 340 21.34 7.29 -17.66
N LEU A 341 22.18 6.27 -17.47
CA LEU A 341 22.52 5.29 -18.51
C LEU A 341 21.49 4.14 -18.56
N ASP A 342 20.86 3.84 -17.43
CA ASP A 342 19.91 2.73 -17.32
C ASP A 342 18.42 3.20 -17.50
N ALA A 343 18.14 4.51 -17.45
CA ALA A 343 16.79 5.09 -17.65
C ALA A 343 16.51 5.33 -19.12
#